data_56b0f39207435431c236a6f25af30ca0
#
_entry.id   56b0f39207435431c236a6f25af30ca0
#
_cell.length_a   1.000
_cell.length_b   1.000
_cell.length_c   1.000
_cell.angle_alpha   90.00
_cell.angle_beta   90.00
_cell.angle_gamma   90.00
#
_symmetry.space_group_name_H-M   'P 1'
#
loop_
_entity.id
_entity.type
_entity.pdbx_description
1 polymer ?
#
loop_
_entity_poly.entity_id
_entity_poly.type
_entity_poly.pdbx_seq_one_letter_code
_entity_poly.pdbx_strand_id
1 'polypeptide(L)'
;MKVFGYIGSGICNIWNIYNFLFKNYHVSMYAKEVSTFLDNDYADSALYINFRSMPNVMDGLKQSGRKVVYVCKKKALKEPQKVSNLAGAVIDASQYLHGNTSLEGVIVTLAQDYCGANNIPLLEGVGSFGTRMFPQPSASRYIFAKQQPYFNLLFNPADDVNMEKQYFEGSEIEPRFYVPALPLVLINGGTGIGVGFSSRILGRSVENMITVIRNTLQGKRNLDRYFHPQWKGFKGSVVKIGDNKWEISGVMSRKGKSKVEVTELPVPYTWNDYMKTLRTLRDAGVIKKFSDNSDPSTDTFGFEITLDDSEAEKSDSEIMSDLKLVNTITECFTCIDRDNAIKEYSSAREIFEDYFNVRMEYLRKRIDSETERLSKEVSVLDETYRFISGVVKGAIKVSKLNRKDLESLLESKGFTAIDRLTSLPIYSLTLDKAQEAKDRLDMKMKELEEFRKETPESQWTKDLDAIESALKGR
;
A
#
# COMPACT_ATOMS: atom_id res chain seq x y z
N MET A 1 24.93 -23.94 -7.76
CA MET A 1 24.96 -23.14 -6.55
C MET A 1 25.98 -22.02 -6.71
N LYS A 2 25.77 -21.13 -7.69
CA LYS A 2 26.56 -19.90 -7.95
C LYS A 2 25.75 -18.94 -8.86
N VAL A 3 24.48 -18.65 -8.52
CA VAL A 3 23.62 -17.70 -9.28
C VAL A 3 23.40 -16.39 -8.50
N PHE A 4 23.96 -16.24 -7.31
CA PHE A 4 23.68 -15.11 -6.41
C PHE A 4 24.75 -14.01 -6.39
N GLY A 5 25.52 -13.82 -7.46
CA GLY A 5 26.67 -12.94 -7.44
C GLY A 5 26.74 -11.80 -8.44
N TYR A 6 25.66 -11.47 -9.16
CA TYR A 6 25.72 -10.35 -10.13
C TYR A 6 24.39 -9.65 -10.27
N ILE A 7 24.01 -8.85 -9.29
CA ILE A 7 23.09 -7.71 -9.49
C ILE A 7 23.68 -6.51 -8.74
N GLY A 8 24.86 -6.08 -9.20
CA GLY A 8 25.40 -4.76 -8.94
C GLY A 8 25.16 -3.89 -10.17
N SER A 9 24.51 -2.73 -9.99
CA SER A 9 24.39 -1.64 -10.96
C SER A 9 23.87 -2.06 -12.36
N GLY A 10 22.66 -2.56 -12.46
CA GLY A 10 22.01 -2.79 -13.74
C GLY A 10 20.62 -2.21 -13.72
N ILE A 11 20.41 -1.14 -14.47
CA ILE A 11 19.10 -0.80 -15.04
C ILE A 11 18.49 -2.12 -15.47
N CYS A 12 17.43 -2.55 -14.75
CA CYS A 12 16.66 -3.73 -15.13
C CYS A 12 16.26 -3.51 -16.59
N ASN A 13 16.82 -4.33 -17.48
CA ASN A 13 16.73 -4.11 -18.91
C ASN A 13 15.33 -4.51 -19.38
N ILE A 14 14.31 -3.71 -18.98
CA ILE A 14 12.93 -3.78 -19.48
C ILE A 14 12.96 -3.77 -21.03
N TRP A 15 13.98 -3.13 -21.62
CA TRP A 15 14.25 -3.17 -23.05
C TRP A 15 14.53 -4.58 -23.58
N ASN A 16 15.20 -5.44 -22.80
CA ASN A 16 15.38 -6.85 -23.19
C ASN A 16 14.08 -7.64 -23.07
N ILE A 17 13.23 -7.33 -22.09
CA ILE A 17 11.90 -7.94 -21.96
C ILE A 17 10.97 -7.50 -23.10
N TYR A 18 11.00 -6.22 -23.47
CA TYR A 18 10.27 -5.69 -24.63
C TYR A 18 10.76 -6.34 -25.94
N ASN A 19 12.07 -6.43 -26.15
CA ASN A 19 12.65 -7.12 -27.30
C ASN A 19 12.34 -8.63 -27.32
N PHE A 20 12.26 -9.27 -26.14
CA PHE A 20 11.84 -10.68 -26.02
C PHE A 20 10.37 -10.87 -26.39
N LEU A 21 9.47 -10.00 -25.90
CA LEU A 21 8.03 -10.11 -26.17
C LEU A 21 7.62 -9.71 -27.60
N PHE A 22 8.34 -8.80 -28.26
CA PHE A 22 7.92 -8.23 -29.53
C PHE A 22 8.82 -8.54 -30.73
N LYS A 23 10.09 -8.91 -30.57
CA LYS A 23 10.97 -9.31 -31.66
C LYS A 23 10.93 -10.78 -32.05
N ASN A 24 10.41 -11.65 -31.21
CA ASN A 24 10.44 -13.12 -31.42
C ASN A 24 9.17 -13.70 -32.06
N TYR A 25 8.38 -12.93 -32.80
CA TYR A 25 7.35 -13.49 -33.67
C TYR A 25 7.89 -14.15 -34.96
N HIS A 26 9.19 -14.06 -35.20
CA HIS A 26 9.86 -14.97 -36.15
C HIS A 26 10.37 -16.18 -35.36
N VAL A 27 9.62 -17.26 -35.40
CA VAL A 27 10.08 -18.60 -34.98
C VAL A 27 11.25 -19.01 -35.85
N SER A 28 12.43 -18.54 -35.51
CA SER A 28 13.67 -19.11 -35.99
C SER A 28 13.89 -20.38 -35.16
N MET A 29 13.73 -21.54 -35.78
CA MET A 29 14.07 -22.83 -35.17
C MET A 29 15.58 -22.95 -35.02
N TYR A 30 16.18 -22.18 -34.10
CA TYR A 30 17.54 -22.43 -33.64
C TYR A 30 17.44 -23.31 -32.40
N ALA A 31 17.96 -24.54 -32.49
CA ALA A 31 18.14 -25.39 -31.32
C ALA A 31 19.17 -24.70 -30.40
N LYS A 32 18.72 -24.18 -29.25
CA LYS A 32 19.59 -23.75 -28.17
C LYS A 32 19.91 -24.95 -27.28
N GLU A 33 21.13 -25.02 -26.74
CA GLU A 33 21.40 -25.97 -25.64
C GLU A 33 20.43 -25.70 -24.48
N VAL A 34 19.94 -26.78 -23.86
CA VAL A 34 18.96 -26.68 -22.76
C VAL A 34 19.51 -25.85 -21.59
N SER A 35 20.80 -26.00 -21.27
CA SER A 35 21.50 -25.21 -20.26
C SER A 35 21.43 -23.70 -20.58
N THR A 36 21.77 -23.33 -21.79
CA THR A 36 21.75 -21.92 -22.25
C THR A 36 20.33 -21.34 -22.23
N PHE A 37 19.33 -22.14 -22.59
CA PHE A 37 17.92 -21.72 -22.49
C PHE A 37 17.50 -21.52 -21.03
N LEU A 38 17.84 -22.45 -20.13
CA LEU A 38 17.47 -22.37 -18.72
C LEU A 38 18.17 -21.22 -18.02
N ASP A 39 19.46 -20.97 -18.30
CA ASP A 39 20.27 -19.99 -17.61
C ASP A 39 19.99 -18.53 -18.08
N ASN A 40 19.39 -18.36 -19.25
CA ASN A 40 19.12 -17.04 -19.83
C ASN A 40 17.61 -16.82 -20.05
N ASP A 41 17.05 -17.39 -21.13
CA ASP A 41 15.67 -17.07 -21.57
C ASP A 41 14.61 -17.45 -20.51
N TYR A 42 14.76 -18.64 -19.90
CA TYR A 42 13.85 -19.11 -18.89
C TYR A 42 14.05 -18.37 -17.56
N ALA A 43 15.29 -18.11 -17.17
CA ALA A 43 15.61 -17.37 -15.94
C ALA A 43 15.05 -15.93 -16.01
N ASP A 44 15.25 -15.22 -17.13
CA ASP A 44 14.71 -13.87 -17.33
C ASP A 44 13.19 -13.84 -17.27
N SER A 45 12.53 -14.81 -17.94
CA SER A 45 11.09 -14.96 -17.88
C SER A 45 10.58 -15.28 -16.46
N ALA A 46 11.26 -16.18 -15.75
CA ALA A 46 10.92 -16.54 -14.37
C ALA A 46 11.06 -15.37 -13.42
N LEU A 47 12.12 -14.59 -13.53
CA LEU A 47 12.34 -13.36 -12.76
C LEU A 47 11.22 -12.36 -13.01
N TYR A 48 10.89 -12.09 -14.27
CA TYR A 48 9.79 -11.19 -14.64
C TYR A 48 8.45 -11.62 -14.02
N ILE A 49 8.10 -12.91 -14.10
CA ILE A 49 6.88 -13.46 -13.51
C ILE A 49 6.89 -13.26 -11.99
N ASN A 50 8.02 -13.54 -11.34
CA ASN A 50 8.16 -13.41 -9.90
C ASN A 50 8.00 -11.96 -9.43
N PHE A 51 8.67 -11.00 -10.06
CA PHE A 51 8.54 -9.57 -9.74
C PHE A 51 7.12 -9.04 -9.91
N ARG A 52 6.39 -9.57 -10.88
CA ARG A 52 5.00 -9.21 -11.10
C ARG A 52 4.04 -9.86 -10.09
N SER A 53 4.35 -11.07 -9.62
CA SER A 53 3.46 -11.90 -8.83
C SER A 53 3.62 -11.74 -7.33
N MET A 54 4.85 -11.47 -6.85
CA MET A 54 5.16 -11.34 -5.42
C MET A 54 4.86 -9.93 -4.92
N PRO A 55 4.38 -9.77 -3.68
CA PRO A 55 4.25 -8.46 -3.05
C PRO A 55 5.63 -7.91 -2.69
N ASN A 56 5.77 -6.58 -2.72
CA ASN A 56 6.96 -5.93 -2.17
C ASN A 56 6.81 -5.78 -0.65
N VAL A 57 7.86 -6.05 0.11
CA VAL A 57 7.85 -6.00 1.57
C VAL A 57 7.60 -4.59 2.10
N MET A 58 8.02 -3.54 1.36
CA MET A 58 7.91 -2.15 1.79
C MET A 58 6.48 -1.61 1.71
N ASP A 59 5.82 -1.79 0.56
CA ASP A 59 4.48 -1.24 0.33
C ASP A 59 3.35 -2.28 0.27
N GLY A 60 3.68 -3.57 0.34
CA GLY A 60 2.69 -4.65 0.24
C GLY A 60 2.05 -4.79 -1.14
N LEU A 61 2.50 -4.04 -2.12
CA LEU A 61 1.89 -3.99 -3.44
C LEU A 61 2.65 -4.86 -4.44
N LYS A 62 1.91 -5.45 -5.35
CA LYS A 62 2.45 -5.93 -6.62
C LYS A 62 2.67 -4.75 -7.55
N GLN A 63 3.48 -4.93 -8.59
CA GLN A 63 3.77 -3.87 -9.55
C GLN A 63 2.51 -3.17 -10.09
N SER A 64 1.49 -3.93 -10.48
CA SER A 64 0.23 -3.37 -10.98
C SER A 64 -0.51 -2.51 -9.94
N GLY A 65 -0.54 -2.93 -8.67
CA GLY A 65 -1.11 -2.12 -7.58
C GLY A 65 -0.35 -0.82 -7.35
N ARG A 66 0.99 -0.86 -7.43
CA ARG A 66 1.84 0.33 -7.30
C ARG A 66 1.59 1.35 -8.41
N LYS A 67 1.38 0.90 -9.66
CA LYS A 67 0.97 1.75 -10.78
C LYS A 67 -0.36 2.45 -10.51
N VAL A 68 -1.34 1.76 -9.93
CA VAL A 68 -2.62 2.37 -9.53
C VAL A 68 -2.39 3.44 -8.45
N VAL A 69 -1.64 3.12 -7.39
CA VAL A 69 -1.32 4.08 -6.32
C VAL A 69 -0.60 5.32 -6.87
N TYR A 70 0.36 5.13 -7.78
CA TYR A 70 1.08 6.23 -8.44
C TYR A 70 0.13 7.21 -9.14
N VAL A 71 -0.79 6.70 -9.94
CA VAL A 71 -1.74 7.54 -10.67
C VAL A 71 -2.75 8.20 -9.73
N CYS A 72 -3.22 7.48 -8.70
CA CYS A 72 -4.08 8.05 -7.68
C CYS A 72 -3.39 9.22 -6.97
N LYS A 73 -2.11 9.10 -6.59
CA LYS A 73 -1.33 10.20 -6.00
C LYS A 73 -1.21 11.37 -6.98
N LYS A 74 -0.75 11.12 -8.22
CA LYS A 74 -0.52 12.13 -9.24
C LYS A 74 -1.78 12.94 -9.58
N LYS A 75 -2.94 12.28 -9.61
CA LYS A 75 -4.24 12.91 -9.91
C LYS A 75 -4.95 13.48 -8.67
N ALA A 76 -4.45 13.20 -7.46
CA ALA A 76 -5.13 13.51 -6.21
C ALA A 76 -6.62 13.10 -6.27
N LEU A 77 -6.89 11.81 -6.54
CA LEU A 77 -8.20 11.25 -6.89
C LEU A 77 -9.20 11.35 -5.73
N LYS A 78 -9.71 12.56 -5.49
CA LYS A 78 -10.69 12.85 -4.42
C LYS A 78 -12.13 12.55 -4.86
N GLU A 79 -12.43 12.77 -6.14
CA GLU A 79 -13.77 12.52 -6.70
C GLU A 79 -13.84 11.11 -7.32
N PRO A 80 -15.00 10.43 -7.22
CA PRO A 80 -15.19 9.12 -7.79
C PRO A 80 -14.98 9.10 -9.31
N GLN A 81 -14.07 8.25 -9.79
CA GLN A 81 -13.85 8.03 -11.22
C GLN A 81 -14.25 6.60 -11.59
N LYS A 82 -14.86 6.39 -12.76
CA LYS A 82 -15.17 5.05 -13.27
C LYS A 82 -13.93 4.17 -13.28
N VAL A 83 -14.05 2.93 -12.79
CA VAL A 83 -12.94 1.98 -12.73
C VAL A 83 -12.31 1.77 -14.10
N SER A 84 -13.10 1.63 -15.16
CA SER A 84 -12.58 1.51 -16.54
C SER A 84 -11.79 2.75 -17.01
N ASN A 85 -12.22 3.96 -16.63
CA ASN A 85 -11.51 5.19 -16.99
C ASN A 85 -10.23 5.36 -16.17
N LEU A 86 -10.26 4.98 -14.88
CA LEU A 86 -9.07 4.98 -14.04
C LEU A 86 -8.03 3.99 -14.57
N ALA A 87 -8.45 2.79 -15.00
CA ALA A 87 -7.55 1.81 -15.61
C ALA A 87 -6.87 2.38 -16.87
N GLY A 88 -7.62 3.04 -17.75
CA GLY A 88 -7.04 3.73 -18.92
C GLY A 88 -6.01 4.79 -18.53
N ALA A 89 -6.31 5.60 -17.50
CA ALA A 89 -5.37 6.60 -17.00
C ALA A 89 -4.10 5.98 -16.39
N VAL A 90 -4.21 4.82 -15.75
CA VAL A 90 -3.05 4.07 -15.22
C VAL A 90 -2.19 3.52 -16.34
N ILE A 91 -2.80 2.97 -17.40
CA ILE A 91 -2.10 2.48 -18.59
C ILE A 91 -1.24 3.61 -19.18
N ASP A 92 -1.85 4.74 -19.44
CA ASP A 92 -1.20 5.90 -20.06
C ASP A 92 -0.04 6.44 -19.20
N ALA A 93 -0.31 6.75 -17.92
CA ALA A 93 0.65 7.44 -17.05
C ALA A 93 1.77 6.52 -16.52
N SER A 94 1.62 5.21 -16.53
CA SER A 94 2.58 4.25 -15.97
C SER A 94 3.12 3.26 -16.98
N GLN A 95 2.77 3.42 -18.27
CA GLN A 95 3.19 2.54 -19.35
C GLN A 95 2.92 1.05 -19.04
N TYR A 96 1.68 0.75 -18.63
CA TYR A 96 1.28 -0.61 -18.28
C TYR A 96 1.10 -1.47 -19.53
N LEU A 97 1.85 -2.58 -19.64
CA LEU A 97 1.96 -3.40 -20.83
C LEU A 97 1.02 -4.61 -20.90
N HIS A 98 0.00 -4.69 -20.03
CA HIS A 98 -0.90 -5.85 -19.95
C HIS A 98 -2.35 -5.44 -20.18
N GLY A 99 -3.24 -6.46 -20.25
CA GLY A 99 -4.66 -6.26 -20.55
C GLY A 99 -5.40 -5.38 -19.54
N ASN A 100 -6.29 -4.55 -20.07
CA ASN A 100 -7.10 -3.57 -19.33
C ASN A 100 -7.92 -4.23 -18.21
N THR A 101 -8.56 -5.35 -18.51
CA THR A 101 -9.40 -6.11 -17.55
C THR A 101 -8.61 -6.58 -16.33
N SER A 102 -7.33 -6.96 -16.50
CA SER A 102 -6.46 -7.31 -15.37
C SER A 102 -6.26 -6.13 -14.44
N LEU A 103 -6.04 -4.93 -14.99
CA LEU A 103 -5.84 -3.70 -14.20
C LEU A 103 -7.12 -3.22 -13.52
N GLU A 104 -8.28 -3.36 -14.19
CA GLU A 104 -9.58 -3.12 -13.57
C GLU A 104 -9.79 -4.02 -12.33
N GLY A 105 -9.42 -5.30 -12.43
CA GLY A 105 -9.43 -6.22 -11.29
C GLY A 105 -8.51 -5.78 -10.14
N VAL A 106 -7.34 -5.23 -10.44
CA VAL A 106 -6.44 -4.67 -9.41
C VAL A 106 -7.08 -3.47 -8.70
N ILE A 107 -7.70 -2.53 -9.44
CA ILE A 107 -8.40 -1.38 -8.85
C ILE A 107 -9.53 -1.86 -7.93
N VAL A 108 -10.30 -2.86 -8.36
CA VAL A 108 -11.36 -3.47 -7.54
C VAL A 108 -10.78 -4.06 -6.26
N THR A 109 -9.72 -4.86 -6.36
CA THR A 109 -9.09 -5.49 -5.19
C THR A 109 -8.61 -4.45 -4.18
N LEU A 110 -8.03 -3.32 -4.63
CA LEU A 110 -7.58 -2.25 -3.73
C LEU A 110 -8.73 -1.49 -3.03
N ALA A 111 -9.96 -1.64 -3.51
CA ALA A 111 -11.16 -1.00 -2.96
C ALA A 111 -12.05 -1.94 -2.14
N GLN A 112 -11.89 -3.26 -2.27
CA GLN A 112 -12.70 -4.23 -1.52
C GLN A 112 -12.39 -4.17 -0.02
N ASP A 113 -13.44 -4.09 0.81
CA ASP A 113 -13.37 -3.85 2.26
C ASP A 113 -14.14 -4.86 3.12
N TYR A 114 -14.67 -5.92 2.53
CA TYR A 114 -15.35 -6.98 3.26
C TYR A 114 -14.38 -7.92 3.97
N CYS A 115 -14.87 -8.70 4.94
CA CYS A 115 -14.08 -9.67 5.71
C CYS A 115 -13.41 -10.70 4.80
N GLY A 116 -12.09 -10.81 4.88
CA GLY A 116 -11.27 -11.66 4.00
C GLY A 116 -10.68 -10.94 2.78
N ALA A 117 -11.08 -9.67 2.52
CA ALA A 117 -10.42 -8.78 1.56
C ALA A 117 -9.36 -7.91 2.29
N ASN A 118 -9.38 -6.59 2.11
CA ASN A 118 -8.42 -5.71 2.78
C ASN A 118 -8.86 -5.34 4.21
N ASN A 119 -7.97 -5.43 5.18
CA ASN A 119 -8.18 -4.84 6.50
C ASN A 119 -8.13 -3.30 6.46
N ILE A 120 -7.34 -2.74 5.52
CA ILE A 120 -7.26 -1.31 5.22
C ILE A 120 -7.26 -1.10 3.69
N PRO A 121 -8.42 -0.95 3.04
CA PRO A 121 -8.48 -0.69 1.62
C PRO A 121 -7.84 0.64 1.27
N LEU A 122 -7.17 0.74 0.13
CA LEU A 122 -6.49 1.97 -0.32
C LEU A 122 -7.45 2.89 -1.10
N LEU A 123 -8.44 2.30 -1.74
CA LEU A 123 -9.47 3.01 -2.49
C LEU A 123 -10.84 2.83 -1.83
N GLU A 124 -11.70 3.79 -2.01
CA GLU A 124 -13.12 3.71 -1.65
C GLU A 124 -13.90 3.39 -2.92
N GLY A 125 -14.63 2.26 -2.89
CA GLY A 125 -15.51 1.84 -3.98
C GLY A 125 -16.89 2.49 -3.86
N VAL A 126 -17.43 2.95 -5.00
CA VAL A 126 -18.80 3.46 -5.12
C VAL A 126 -19.54 2.60 -6.12
N GLY A 127 -20.59 1.95 -5.67
CA GLY A 127 -21.30 0.88 -6.38
C GLY A 127 -20.98 -0.50 -5.81
N SER A 128 -21.29 -1.57 -6.53
CA SER A 128 -21.09 -2.95 -6.06
C SER A 128 -19.67 -3.43 -6.36
N PHE A 129 -18.83 -3.48 -5.34
CA PHE A 129 -17.47 -4.05 -5.38
C PHE A 129 -17.42 -5.50 -4.90
N GLY A 130 -18.58 -6.13 -4.66
CA GLY A 130 -18.71 -7.44 -4.06
C GLY A 130 -18.82 -7.37 -2.54
N THR A 131 -19.23 -8.49 -1.95
CA THR A 131 -19.32 -8.72 -0.51
C THR A 131 -18.61 -10.03 -0.18
N ARG A 132 -18.49 -10.38 1.08
CA ARG A 132 -17.93 -11.66 1.48
C ARG A 132 -18.75 -12.84 0.96
N MET A 133 -20.08 -12.70 0.96
CA MET A 133 -20.96 -13.73 0.40
C MET A 133 -20.79 -13.86 -1.12
N PHE A 134 -20.70 -12.73 -1.81
CA PHE A 134 -20.64 -12.62 -3.27
C PHE A 134 -19.48 -11.71 -3.70
N PRO A 135 -18.25 -12.22 -3.75
CA PRO A 135 -17.04 -11.41 -4.00
C PRO A 135 -16.96 -10.76 -5.40
N GLN A 136 -17.85 -11.17 -6.32
CA GLN A 136 -17.82 -10.68 -7.71
C GLN A 136 -18.32 -9.23 -7.77
N PRO A 137 -17.52 -8.30 -8.31
CA PRO A 137 -17.95 -6.92 -8.51
C PRO A 137 -18.88 -6.79 -9.70
N SER A 138 -19.59 -5.68 -9.78
CA SER A 138 -20.25 -5.25 -11.01
C SER A 138 -19.20 -4.88 -12.07
N ALA A 139 -19.63 -4.83 -13.36
CA ALA A 139 -18.73 -4.47 -14.45
C ALA A 139 -18.10 -3.08 -14.24
N SER A 140 -16.82 -2.95 -14.55
CA SER A 140 -15.94 -1.79 -14.31
C SER A 140 -16.50 -0.44 -14.83
N ARG A 141 -17.33 -0.49 -15.89
CA ARG A 141 -18.01 0.68 -16.47
C ARG A 141 -19.14 1.25 -15.62
N TYR A 142 -19.61 0.51 -14.59
CA TYR A 142 -20.74 0.90 -13.74
C TYR A 142 -20.33 1.24 -12.30
N ILE A 143 -19.11 0.93 -11.90
CA ILE A 143 -18.58 1.19 -10.57
C ILE A 143 -17.49 2.26 -10.61
N PHE A 144 -17.32 2.95 -9.49
CA PHE A 144 -16.39 4.08 -9.39
C PHE A 144 -15.45 3.86 -8.20
N ALA A 145 -14.28 4.44 -8.28
CA ALA A 145 -13.31 4.43 -7.19
C ALA A 145 -12.73 5.82 -6.96
N LYS A 146 -12.41 6.11 -5.71
CA LYS A 146 -11.65 7.30 -5.28
C LYS A 146 -10.67 6.92 -4.18
N GLN A 147 -9.77 7.83 -3.82
CA GLN A 147 -8.87 7.63 -2.69
C GLN A 147 -9.65 7.55 -1.37
N GLN A 148 -9.20 6.69 -0.46
CA GLN A 148 -9.67 6.72 0.92
C GLN A 148 -9.23 8.04 1.61
N PRO A 149 -10.01 8.56 2.57
CA PRO A 149 -9.64 9.78 3.31
C PRO A 149 -8.24 9.72 3.94
N TYR A 150 -7.81 8.54 4.39
CA TYR A 150 -6.49 8.30 4.98
C TYR A 150 -5.40 7.95 3.97
N PHE A 151 -5.69 7.95 2.66
CA PHE A 151 -4.73 7.53 1.63
C PHE A 151 -3.42 8.33 1.69
N ASN A 152 -3.52 9.67 1.78
CA ASN A 152 -2.34 10.54 1.88
C ASN A 152 -1.68 10.52 3.27
N LEU A 153 -2.34 9.97 4.29
CA LEU A 153 -1.72 9.72 5.59
C LEU A 153 -0.87 8.45 5.53
N LEU A 154 -1.32 7.43 4.77
CA LEU A 154 -0.52 6.22 4.52
C LEU A 154 0.66 6.52 3.60
N PHE A 155 0.43 7.19 2.49
CA PHE A 155 1.44 7.56 1.49
C PHE A 155 1.73 9.05 1.55
N ASN A 156 2.40 9.49 2.62
CA ASN A 156 2.65 10.90 2.89
C ASN A 156 3.38 11.57 1.70
N PRO A 157 2.83 12.66 1.13
CA PRO A 157 3.47 13.37 0.02
C PRO A 157 4.88 13.89 0.31
N ALA A 158 5.21 14.17 1.58
CA ALA A 158 6.54 14.60 1.99
C ALA A 158 7.62 13.50 1.80
N ASP A 159 7.21 12.23 1.66
CA ASP A 159 8.13 11.15 1.36
C ASP A 159 8.48 11.05 -0.14
N ASP A 160 7.65 11.61 -1.03
CA ASP A 160 7.75 11.39 -2.48
C ASP A 160 9.07 11.88 -3.08
N VAL A 161 9.62 12.97 -2.55
CA VAL A 161 10.90 13.55 -2.99
C VAL A 161 12.09 12.59 -2.75
N ASN A 162 11.93 11.67 -1.80
CA ASN A 162 12.97 10.70 -1.41
C ASN A 162 12.77 9.33 -2.04
N MET A 163 11.68 9.11 -2.82
CA MET A 163 11.42 7.84 -3.48
C MET A 163 12.37 7.64 -4.67
N GLU A 164 12.80 6.39 -4.86
CA GLU A 164 13.62 6.02 -5.99
C GLU A 164 12.82 6.02 -7.29
N LYS A 165 13.11 6.99 -8.16
CA LYS A 165 12.40 7.18 -9.42
C LYS A 165 12.76 6.09 -10.42
N GLN A 166 11.76 5.68 -11.20
CA GLN A 166 11.94 4.79 -12.34
C GLN A 166 11.50 5.48 -13.63
N TYR A 167 12.14 5.11 -14.72
CA TYR A 167 11.85 5.64 -16.05
C TYR A 167 11.61 4.51 -17.03
N PHE A 168 10.64 4.68 -17.91
CA PHE A 168 10.37 3.80 -19.02
C PHE A 168 10.20 4.63 -20.29
N GLU A 169 10.97 4.32 -21.34
CA GLU A 169 10.98 5.07 -22.61
C GLU A 169 11.08 6.60 -22.42
N GLY A 170 11.91 7.03 -21.47
CA GLY A 170 12.13 8.45 -21.16
C GLY A 170 11.05 9.11 -20.30
N SER A 171 9.97 8.42 -19.99
CA SER A 171 8.91 8.92 -19.11
C SER A 171 9.09 8.41 -17.68
N GLU A 172 8.88 9.29 -16.69
CA GLU A 172 8.87 8.90 -15.27
C GLU A 172 7.60 8.08 -14.98
N ILE A 173 7.78 6.91 -14.41
CA ILE A 173 6.74 5.99 -13.99
C ILE A 173 6.69 5.87 -12.46
N GLU A 174 5.95 4.89 -11.92
CA GLU A 174 5.91 4.66 -10.46
C GLU A 174 7.30 4.43 -9.87
N PRO A 175 7.54 4.82 -8.60
CA PRO A 175 8.79 4.53 -7.92
C PRO A 175 8.97 3.01 -7.72
N ARG A 176 10.20 2.58 -7.43
CA ARG A 176 10.52 1.17 -7.19
C ARG A 176 9.60 0.56 -6.11
N PHE A 177 9.37 1.28 -5.03
CA PHE A 177 8.40 0.99 -3.98
C PHE A 177 8.00 2.29 -3.27
N TYR A 178 6.89 2.26 -2.55
CA TYR A 178 6.54 3.26 -1.55
C TYR A 178 6.93 2.77 -0.16
N VAL A 179 7.04 3.70 0.79
CA VAL A 179 7.24 3.36 2.21
C VAL A 179 6.08 3.95 3.02
N PRO A 180 4.90 3.32 2.99
CA PRO A 180 3.73 3.83 3.69
C PRO A 180 3.96 3.89 5.20
N ALA A 181 3.12 4.63 5.92
CA ALA A 181 3.23 4.78 7.37
C ALA A 181 2.89 3.49 8.15
N LEU A 182 2.23 2.53 7.51
CA LEU A 182 1.86 1.22 8.06
C LEU A 182 2.37 0.08 7.19
N PRO A 183 2.74 -1.08 7.75
CA PRO A 183 3.23 -2.26 7.02
C PRO A 183 2.08 -2.96 6.28
N LEU A 184 1.70 -2.44 5.12
CA LEU A 184 0.52 -2.89 4.36
C LEU A 184 0.60 -4.36 3.96
N VAL A 185 1.80 -4.90 3.71
CA VAL A 185 2.01 -6.33 3.42
C VAL A 185 1.52 -7.23 4.56
N LEU A 186 1.64 -6.79 5.81
CA LEU A 186 1.16 -7.52 6.97
C LEU A 186 -0.31 -7.24 7.28
N ILE A 187 -0.77 -6.01 7.07
CA ILE A 187 -2.15 -5.61 7.37
C ILE A 187 -3.14 -6.25 6.41
N ASN A 188 -2.92 -6.08 5.11
CA ASN A 188 -3.82 -6.62 4.09
C ASN A 188 -3.47 -8.06 3.71
N GLY A 189 -2.25 -8.48 4.02
CA GLY A 189 -1.72 -9.74 3.53
C GLY A 189 -1.44 -9.70 2.03
N GLY A 190 -1.20 -10.87 1.47
CA GLY A 190 -0.94 -11.01 0.04
C GLY A 190 -0.74 -12.46 -0.37
N THR A 191 -1.08 -12.76 -1.59
CA THR A 191 -0.79 -14.05 -2.22
C THR A 191 -0.09 -13.83 -3.53
N GLY A 192 0.88 -14.69 -3.84
CA GLY A 192 1.60 -14.67 -5.10
C GLY A 192 2.00 -16.08 -5.51
N ILE A 193 1.86 -16.38 -6.79
CA ILE A 193 2.35 -17.63 -7.37
C ILE A 193 3.31 -17.24 -8.49
N GLY A 194 4.55 -17.61 -8.33
CA GLY A 194 5.62 -17.35 -9.28
C GLY A 194 6.26 -18.64 -9.77
N VAL A 195 7.42 -18.52 -10.39
CA VAL A 195 8.22 -19.65 -10.85
C VAL A 195 9.22 -20.02 -9.76
N GLY A 196 9.03 -21.19 -9.14
CA GLY A 196 9.87 -21.65 -8.04
C GLY A 196 9.57 -21.02 -6.68
N PHE A 197 8.71 -19.99 -6.62
CA PHE A 197 8.37 -19.27 -5.41
C PHE A 197 6.86 -19.09 -5.25
N SER A 198 6.41 -19.05 -4.01
CA SER A 198 5.02 -18.70 -3.68
C SER A 198 5.00 -17.79 -2.45
N SER A 199 4.00 -16.94 -2.36
CA SER A 199 3.73 -16.11 -1.19
C SER A 199 2.29 -16.31 -0.73
N ARG A 200 2.11 -16.45 0.57
CA ARG A 200 0.80 -16.45 1.23
C ARG A 200 0.94 -15.82 2.60
N ILE A 201 0.65 -14.54 2.68
CA ILE A 201 0.71 -13.75 3.90
C ILE A 201 -0.73 -13.43 4.29
N LEU A 202 -1.13 -13.81 5.50
CA LEU A 202 -2.46 -13.54 6.02
C LEU A 202 -2.55 -12.09 6.54
N GLY A 203 -3.76 -11.52 6.53
CA GLY A 203 -3.98 -10.17 7.06
C GLY A 203 -3.88 -10.09 8.58
N ARG A 204 -3.43 -8.95 9.10
CA ARG A 204 -3.34 -8.62 10.53
C ARG A 204 -4.14 -7.37 10.85
N SER A 205 -4.59 -7.23 12.10
CA SER A 205 -5.30 -6.04 12.57
C SER A 205 -4.45 -4.78 12.41
N VAL A 206 -5.07 -3.71 11.96
CA VAL A 206 -4.44 -2.38 11.87
C VAL A 206 -4.02 -1.90 13.25
N GLU A 207 -4.88 -2.08 14.26
CA GLU A 207 -4.65 -1.68 15.65
C GLU A 207 -3.47 -2.44 16.25
N ASN A 208 -3.36 -3.74 15.96
CA ASN A 208 -2.22 -4.54 16.40
C ASN A 208 -0.92 -4.03 15.78
N MET A 209 -0.92 -3.73 14.48
CA MET A 209 0.29 -3.24 13.79
C MET A 209 0.69 -1.85 14.28
N ILE A 210 -0.26 -0.94 14.53
CA ILE A 210 0.02 0.36 15.17
C ILE A 210 0.62 0.14 16.57
N THR A 211 0.06 -0.78 17.35
CA THR A 211 0.58 -1.14 18.68
C THR A 211 2.01 -1.69 18.60
N VAL A 212 2.29 -2.54 17.61
CA VAL A 212 3.65 -3.07 17.37
C VAL A 212 4.62 -1.92 17.07
N ILE A 213 4.27 -1.02 16.16
CA ILE A 213 5.13 0.12 15.80
C ILE A 213 5.42 0.97 17.05
N ARG A 214 4.38 1.41 17.79
CA ARG A 214 4.54 2.23 19.00
C ARG A 214 5.41 1.55 20.05
N ASN A 215 5.20 0.27 20.29
CA ASN A 215 5.99 -0.48 21.25
C ASN A 215 7.44 -0.66 20.80
N THR A 216 7.68 -0.86 19.51
CA THR A 216 9.05 -0.96 18.94
C THR A 216 9.77 0.37 19.04
N LEU A 217 9.10 1.50 18.77
CA LEU A 217 9.66 2.85 18.97
C LEU A 217 10.05 3.11 20.45
N GLN A 218 9.37 2.46 21.39
CA GLN A 218 9.68 2.49 22.83
C GLN A 218 10.73 1.44 23.26
N GLY A 219 11.30 0.69 22.33
CA GLY A 219 12.30 -0.36 22.62
C GLY A 219 11.75 -1.66 23.20
N LYS A 220 10.43 -1.88 23.20
CA LYS A 220 9.82 -3.13 23.67
C LYS A 220 9.99 -4.24 22.65
N ARG A 221 10.26 -5.49 23.12
CA ARG A 221 10.64 -6.61 22.25
C ARG A 221 9.65 -7.79 22.22
N ASN A 222 8.82 -7.97 23.25
CA ASN A 222 7.90 -9.11 23.34
C ASN A 222 6.57 -8.78 22.67
N LEU A 223 6.50 -8.89 21.34
CA LEU A 223 5.38 -8.42 20.52
C LEU A 223 4.72 -9.54 19.68
N ASP A 224 5.15 -10.79 19.84
CA ASP A 224 4.77 -11.91 18.96
C ASP A 224 3.24 -12.13 18.89
N ARG A 225 2.52 -11.91 20.00
CA ARG A 225 1.06 -12.03 20.05
C ARG A 225 0.31 -11.10 19.10
N TYR A 226 0.91 -9.98 18.73
CA TYR A 226 0.29 -9.00 17.83
C TYR A 226 0.44 -9.35 16.35
N PHE A 227 1.28 -10.34 16.01
CA PHE A 227 1.46 -10.83 14.65
C PHE A 227 0.51 -11.98 14.28
N HIS A 228 -0.45 -12.32 15.14
CA HIS A 228 -1.47 -13.29 14.80
C HIS A 228 -2.37 -12.76 13.68
N PRO A 229 -2.72 -13.59 12.66
CA PRO A 229 -3.65 -13.21 11.62
C PRO A 229 -5.00 -12.79 12.20
N GLN A 230 -5.58 -11.75 11.61
CA GLN A 230 -6.90 -11.25 11.99
C GLN A 230 -7.50 -10.48 10.82
N TRP A 231 -8.78 -10.71 10.55
CA TRP A 231 -9.53 -9.99 9.54
C TRP A 231 -10.59 -9.10 10.18
N LYS A 232 -10.75 -7.91 9.61
CA LYS A 232 -11.80 -6.98 10.01
C LYS A 232 -13.17 -7.65 9.87
N GLY A 233 -13.95 -7.62 10.95
CA GLY A 233 -15.31 -8.18 10.97
C GLY A 233 -15.41 -9.71 11.09
N PHE A 234 -14.28 -10.44 11.13
CA PHE A 234 -14.31 -11.89 11.36
C PHE A 234 -14.72 -12.22 12.80
N LYS A 235 -15.76 -13.06 12.94
CA LYS A 235 -16.33 -13.46 14.23
C LYS A 235 -15.83 -14.83 14.73
N GLY A 236 -15.13 -15.57 13.88
CA GLY A 236 -14.57 -16.88 14.21
C GLY A 236 -13.26 -16.79 14.99
N SER A 237 -12.55 -17.88 15.13
CA SER A 237 -11.29 -17.97 15.86
C SER A 237 -10.09 -18.27 14.94
N VAL A 238 -8.92 -17.78 15.33
CA VAL A 238 -7.64 -18.05 14.67
C VAL A 238 -6.64 -18.54 15.71
N VAL A 239 -6.20 -19.76 15.59
CA VAL A 239 -5.33 -20.43 16.57
C VAL A 239 -4.03 -20.87 15.89
N LYS A 240 -2.89 -20.59 16.52
CA LYS A 240 -1.60 -21.08 16.05
C LYS A 240 -1.45 -22.56 16.39
N ILE A 241 -1.28 -23.41 15.38
CA ILE A 241 -1.12 -24.88 15.51
C ILE A 241 0.25 -25.39 15.11
N GLY A 242 1.12 -24.52 14.66
CA GLY A 242 2.50 -24.85 14.26
C GLY A 242 3.25 -23.63 13.78
N ASP A 243 4.49 -23.83 13.29
CA ASP A 243 5.25 -22.73 12.72
C ASP A 243 4.58 -22.24 11.44
N ASN A 244 4.22 -20.96 11.45
CA ASN A 244 3.49 -20.28 10.37
C ASN A 244 2.19 -20.99 9.96
N LYS A 245 1.65 -21.87 10.83
CA LYS A 245 0.45 -22.67 10.56
C LYS A 245 -0.69 -22.27 11.51
N TRP A 246 -1.82 -21.96 10.92
CA TRP A 246 -2.99 -21.40 11.58
C TRP A 246 -4.22 -22.25 11.32
N GLU A 247 -4.98 -22.50 12.36
CA GLU A 247 -6.33 -23.03 12.28
C GLU A 247 -7.32 -21.86 12.36
N ILE A 248 -8.21 -21.79 11.38
CA ILE A 248 -9.23 -20.75 11.25
C ILE A 248 -10.58 -21.43 11.33
N SER A 249 -11.35 -21.12 12.39
CA SER A 249 -12.62 -21.76 12.63
C SER A 249 -13.77 -20.77 12.52
N GLY A 250 -14.85 -21.18 11.87
CA GLY A 250 -16.12 -20.47 11.85
C GLY A 250 -16.83 -20.50 13.21
N VAL A 251 -18.10 -20.12 13.25
CA VAL A 251 -18.94 -20.15 14.46
C VAL A 251 -20.14 -21.06 14.23
N MET A 252 -20.27 -22.02 15.12
CA MET A 252 -21.40 -22.95 15.18
C MET A 252 -22.00 -22.94 16.58
N SER A 253 -23.32 -23.06 16.69
CA SER A 253 -24.04 -23.27 17.95
C SER A 253 -25.05 -24.39 17.82
N ARG A 254 -25.18 -25.25 18.85
CA ARG A 254 -26.24 -26.25 18.89
C ARG A 254 -27.58 -25.61 19.24
N LYS A 255 -28.61 -25.97 18.46
CA LYS A 255 -30.01 -25.57 18.68
C LYS A 255 -30.89 -26.72 19.17
N GLY A 256 -30.29 -27.84 19.52
CA GLY A 256 -30.95 -29.09 19.95
C GLY A 256 -30.07 -30.30 19.78
N LYS A 257 -30.62 -31.51 19.94
CA LYS A 257 -29.82 -32.74 19.85
C LYS A 257 -29.16 -32.93 18.48
N SER A 258 -29.91 -32.71 17.40
CA SER A 258 -29.43 -32.94 16.02
C SER A 258 -29.41 -31.66 15.14
N LYS A 259 -29.67 -30.49 15.71
CA LYS A 259 -29.69 -29.24 14.95
C LYS A 259 -28.55 -28.32 15.38
N VAL A 260 -27.88 -27.77 14.39
CA VAL A 260 -26.84 -26.75 14.59
C VAL A 260 -27.11 -25.53 13.70
N GLU A 261 -26.74 -24.38 14.22
CA GLU A 261 -26.76 -23.12 13.49
C GLU A 261 -25.31 -22.66 13.24
N VAL A 262 -25.01 -22.30 11.99
CA VAL A 262 -23.70 -21.75 11.58
C VAL A 262 -23.90 -20.29 11.23
N THR A 263 -23.19 -19.41 11.94
CA THR A 263 -23.30 -17.96 11.79
C THR A 263 -22.01 -17.30 11.26
N GLU A 264 -20.92 -18.05 11.17
CA GLU A 264 -19.65 -17.58 10.61
C GLU A 264 -18.93 -18.72 9.90
N LEU A 265 -18.34 -18.44 8.74
CA LEU A 265 -17.54 -19.39 7.97
C LEU A 265 -16.04 -19.09 8.14
N PRO A 266 -15.16 -20.10 8.08
CA PRO A 266 -13.72 -19.83 8.06
C PRO A 266 -13.33 -19.05 6.80
N VAL A 267 -12.42 -18.08 6.95
CA VAL A 267 -11.85 -17.34 5.80
C VAL A 267 -10.94 -18.32 5.01
N PRO A 268 -11.05 -18.37 3.66
CA PRO A 268 -11.74 -17.45 2.75
C PRO A 268 -13.08 -17.97 2.19
N TYR A 269 -13.79 -18.87 2.89
CA TYR A 269 -15.04 -19.40 2.34
C TYR A 269 -16.05 -18.31 2.00
N THR A 270 -16.64 -18.44 0.79
CA THR A 270 -17.80 -17.66 0.34
C THR A 270 -19.10 -18.43 0.58
N TRP A 271 -20.24 -17.77 0.43
CA TRP A 271 -21.54 -18.41 0.46
C TRP A 271 -21.65 -19.53 -0.58
N ASN A 272 -21.22 -19.28 -1.81
CA ASN A 272 -21.26 -20.27 -2.90
C ASN A 272 -20.43 -21.53 -2.57
N ASP A 273 -19.26 -21.35 -1.96
CA ASP A 273 -18.39 -22.48 -1.61
C ASP A 273 -19.03 -23.33 -0.53
N TYR A 274 -19.61 -22.68 0.48
CA TYR A 274 -20.24 -23.41 1.58
C TYR A 274 -21.54 -24.09 1.14
N MET A 275 -22.34 -23.47 0.29
CA MET A 275 -23.52 -24.11 -0.31
C MET A 275 -23.17 -25.37 -1.10
N LYS A 276 -22.06 -25.40 -1.84
CA LYS A 276 -21.55 -26.62 -2.49
C LYS A 276 -21.17 -27.67 -1.45
N THR A 277 -20.44 -27.26 -0.40
CA THR A 277 -20.05 -28.13 0.71
C THR A 277 -21.26 -28.78 1.36
N LEU A 278 -22.29 -28.00 1.74
CA LEU A 278 -23.51 -28.51 2.36
C LEU A 278 -24.26 -29.52 1.48
N ARG A 279 -24.32 -29.29 0.16
CA ARG A 279 -24.91 -30.27 -0.78
C ARG A 279 -24.09 -31.56 -0.78
N THR A 280 -22.78 -31.48 -0.84
CA THR A 280 -21.91 -32.67 -0.80
C THR A 280 -22.06 -33.44 0.51
N LEU A 281 -22.15 -32.75 1.65
CA LEU A 281 -22.34 -33.38 2.97
C LEU A 281 -23.71 -34.05 3.09
N ARG A 282 -24.75 -33.47 2.51
CA ARG A 282 -26.09 -34.08 2.46
C ARG A 282 -26.07 -35.35 1.59
N ASP A 283 -25.46 -35.28 0.43
CA ASP A 283 -25.42 -36.44 -0.50
C ASP A 283 -24.51 -37.56 0.05
N ALA A 284 -23.56 -37.21 0.95
CA ALA A 284 -22.74 -38.17 1.68
C ALA A 284 -23.41 -38.71 2.97
N GLY A 285 -24.61 -38.24 3.35
CA GLY A 285 -25.34 -38.69 4.53
C GLY A 285 -24.84 -38.11 5.87
N VAL A 286 -23.93 -37.16 5.86
CA VAL A 286 -23.44 -36.47 7.08
C VAL A 286 -24.52 -35.57 7.67
N ILE A 287 -25.31 -34.94 6.80
CA ILE A 287 -26.42 -34.08 7.21
C ILE A 287 -27.72 -34.56 6.51
N LYS A 288 -28.85 -34.51 7.25
CA LYS A 288 -30.17 -34.85 6.71
C LYS A 288 -30.72 -33.74 5.84
N LYS A 289 -30.65 -32.51 6.31
CA LYS A 289 -31.13 -31.32 5.58
C LYS A 289 -30.46 -30.06 6.11
N PHE A 290 -30.56 -29.00 5.32
CA PHE A 290 -30.16 -27.66 5.75
C PHE A 290 -31.12 -26.62 5.18
N SER A 291 -31.20 -25.46 5.85
CA SER A 291 -31.84 -24.26 5.35
C SER A 291 -30.85 -23.09 5.39
N ASP A 292 -30.97 -22.22 4.40
CA ASP A 292 -30.16 -21.00 4.27
C ASP A 292 -31.00 -19.82 4.78
N ASN A 293 -30.53 -19.22 5.87
CA ASN A 293 -31.12 -18.04 6.52
C ASN A 293 -30.13 -16.86 6.46
N SER A 294 -29.15 -16.92 5.53
CA SER A 294 -28.16 -15.85 5.32
C SER A 294 -28.83 -14.58 4.82
N ASP A 295 -28.33 -13.43 5.27
CA ASP A 295 -28.83 -12.13 4.83
C ASP A 295 -27.79 -11.40 3.96
N PRO A 296 -28.01 -11.34 2.63
CA PRO A 296 -27.13 -10.62 1.72
C PRO A 296 -27.07 -9.10 1.97
N SER A 297 -28.09 -8.51 2.60
CA SER A 297 -28.12 -7.06 2.83
C SER A 297 -27.18 -6.63 3.94
N THR A 298 -26.92 -7.51 4.89
CA THR A 298 -25.99 -7.30 6.01
C THR A 298 -24.69 -8.10 5.86
N ASP A 299 -24.54 -8.84 4.75
CA ASP A 299 -23.40 -9.73 4.46
C ASP A 299 -23.15 -10.73 5.62
N THR A 300 -24.24 -11.28 6.21
CA THR A 300 -24.17 -12.21 7.32
C THR A 300 -24.58 -13.62 6.94
N PHE A 301 -23.78 -14.60 7.35
CA PHE A 301 -24.10 -16.01 7.17
C PHE A 301 -25.12 -16.50 8.20
N GLY A 302 -26.00 -17.40 7.77
CA GLY A 302 -26.95 -18.08 8.62
C GLY A 302 -27.38 -19.41 7.99
N PHE A 303 -26.91 -20.54 8.53
CA PHE A 303 -27.31 -21.86 8.05
C PHE A 303 -27.84 -22.68 9.22
N GLU A 304 -29.08 -23.17 9.12
CA GLU A 304 -29.61 -24.17 10.03
C GLU A 304 -29.42 -25.55 9.42
N ILE A 305 -28.69 -26.41 10.11
CA ILE A 305 -28.30 -27.74 9.60
C ILE A 305 -28.87 -28.81 10.54
N THR A 306 -29.53 -29.82 9.99
CA THR A 306 -29.96 -31.02 10.71
C THR A 306 -28.94 -32.13 10.41
N LEU A 307 -28.23 -32.56 11.44
CA LEU A 307 -27.25 -33.63 11.39
C LEU A 307 -27.91 -34.98 11.25
N ASP A 308 -27.19 -35.96 10.71
CA ASP A 308 -27.56 -37.34 10.88
C ASP A 308 -27.46 -37.78 12.35
N ASP A 309 -28.17 -38.85 12.74
CA ASP A 309 -28.23 -39.27 14.13
C ASP A 309 -26.86 -39.69 14.67
N SER A 310 -26.05 -40.32 13.84
CA SER A 310 -24.66 -40.68 14.16
C SER A 310 -23.75 -39.49 14.34
N GLU A 311 -23.94 -38.45 13.55
CA GLU A 311 -23.17 -37.21 13.64
C GLU A 311 -23.58 -36.38 14.86
N ALA A 312 -24.85 -36.41 15.24
CA ALA A 312 -25.40 -35.65 16.37
C ALA A 312 -24.80 -36.03 17.74
N GLU A 313 -24.24 -37.23 17.87
CA GLU A 313 -23.58 -37.74 19.08
C GLU A 313 -22.13 -37.32 19.22
N LYS A 314 -21.52 -36.81 18.17
CA LYS A 314 -20.14 -36.33 18.18
C LYS A 314 -19.95 -35.05 18.99
N SER A 315 -18.72 -34.77 19.39
CA SER A 315 -18.34 -33.51 20.02
C SER A 315 -18.47 -32.31 19.08
N ASP A 316 -18.60 -31.11 19.60
CA ASP A 316 -18.71 -29.88 18.78
C ASP A 316 -17.50 -29.69 17.87
N SER A 317 -16.30 -30.05 18.33
CA SER A 317 -15.08 -29.98 17.52
C SER A 317 -15.08 -30.95 16.32
N GLU A 318 -15.57 -32.16 16.52
CA GLU A 318 -15.73 -33.16 15.44
C GLU A 318 -16.79 -32.69 14.43
N ILE A 319 -17.94 -32.22 14.91
CA ILE A 319 -19.00 -31.67 14.04
C ILE A 319 -18.48 -30.47 13.23
N MET A 320 -17.75 -29.55 13.84
CA MET A 320 -17.17 -28.41 13.13
C MET A 320 -16.20 -28.88 12.02
N SER A 321 -15.41 -29.91 12.31
CA SER A 321 -14.50 -30.50 11.30
C SER A 321 -15.27 -31.17 10.17
N ASP A 322 -16.30 -31.96 10.48
CA ASP A 322 -17.12 -32.66 9.48
C ASP A 322 -17.91 -31.69 8.63
N LEU A 323 -18.45 -30.63 9.22
CA LEU A 323 -19.13 -29.53 8.51
C LEU A 323 -18.16 -28.59 7.77
N LYS A 324 -16.86 -28.87 7.78
CA LYS A 324 -15.82 -28.03 7.11
C LYS A 324 -15.76 -26.59 7.63
N LEU A 325 -16.09 -26.41 8.89
CA LEU A 325 -16.02 -25.11 9.59
C LEU A 325 -14.63 -24.83 10.18
N VAL A 326 -13.68 -25.71 9.98
CA VAL A 326 -12.27 -25.58 10.36
C VAL A 326 -11.42 -25.64 9.13
N ASN A 327 -10.61 -24.61 8.91
CA ASN A 327 -9.67 -24.52 7.80
C ASN A 327 -8.24 -24.33 8.33
N THR A 328 -7.29 -25.02 7.74
CA THR A 328 -5.88 -24.90 8.12
C THR A 328 -5.11 -24.21 7.01
N ILE A 329 -4.41 -23.12 7.34
CA ILE A 329 -3.60 -22.36 6.39
C ILE A 329 -2.16 -22.27 6.92
N THR A 330 -1.20 -22.56 6.03
CA THR A 330 0.21 -22.31 6.28
C THR A 330 0.62 -21.04 5.53
N GLU A 331 1.27 -20.11 6.23
CA GLU A 331 1.84 -18.91 5.64
C GLU A 331 3.18 -19.22 4.98
N CYS A 332 3.47 -18.52 3.91
CA CYS A 332 4.74 -18.52 3.20
C CYS A 332 5.11 -17.05 2.93
N PHE A 333 6.23 -16.62 3.48
CA PHE A 333 6.61 -15.21 3.53
C PHE A 333 7.65 -14.86 2.46
N THR A 334 7.31 -15.06 1.19
CA THR A 334 8.17 -14.67 0.07
C THR A 334 7.76 -13.29 -0.44
N CYS A 335 8.68 -12.34 -0.43
CA CYS A 335 8.45 -10.96 -0.89
C CYS A 335 9.59 -10.49 -1.80
N ILE A 336 9.34 -9.42 -2.53
CA ILE A 336 10.40 -8.60 -3.13
C ILE A 336 10.91 -7.66 -2.06
N ASP A 337 12.20 -7.66 -1.79
CA ASP A 337 12.83 -6.80 -0.80
C ASP A 337 13.14 -5.38 -1.32
N ARG A 338 13.80 -4.55 -0.49
CA ARG A 338 14.21 -3.20 -0.84
C ARG A 338 15.22 -3.14 -1.99
N ASP A 339 16.03 -4.18 -2.15
CA ASP A 339 17.09 -4.27 -3.17
C ASP A 339 16.58 -4.90 -4.48
N ASN A 340 15.25 -5.10 -4.56
CA ASN A 340 14.57 -5.73 -5.69
C ASN A 340 15.00 -7.19 -5.90
N ALA A 341 15.26 -7.90 -4.79
CA ALA A 341 15.53 -9.33 -4.79
C ALA A 341 14.35 -10.11 -4.20
N ILE A 342 14.22 -11.39 -4.59
CA ILE A 342 13.26 -12.30 -3.97
C ILE A 342 13.85 -12.77 -2.65
N LYS A 343 13.15 -12.51 -1.57
CA LYS A 343 13.56 -12.91 -0.22
C LYS A 343 12.49 -13.74 0.47
N GLU A 344 12.90 -14.85 1.04
CA GLU A 344 12.07 -15.67 1.91
C GLU A 344 12.33 -15.27 3.38
N TYR A 345 11.28 -14.84 4.05
CA TYR A 345 11.31 -14.49 5.47
C TYR A 345 10.83 -15.65 6.31
N SER A 346 11.37 -15.81 7.50
CA SER A 346 10.99 -16.88 8.43
C SER A 346 9.66 -16.62 9.14
N SER A 347 9.26 -15.35 9.27
CA SER A 347 8.08 -14.96 10.04
C SER A 347 7.55 -13.57 9.63
N ALA A 348 6.31 -13.28 10.00
CA ALA A 348 5.73 -11.95 9.88
C ALA A 348 6.51 -10.88 10.67
N ARG A 349 7.16 -11.29 11.77
CA ARG A 349 7.99 -10.40 12.58
C ARG A 349 9.25 -9.97 11.81
N GLU A 350 9.91 -10.87 11.12
CA GLU A 350 11.08 -10.54 10.30
C GLU A 350 10.73 -9.57 9.17
N ILE A 351 9.56 -9.76 8.52
CA ILE A 351 9.01 -8.79 7.55
C ILE A 351 8.84 -7.41 8.19
N PHE A 352 8.27 -7.36 9.39
CA PHE A 352 8.07 -6.11 10.10
C PHE A 352 9.39 -5.42 10.45
N GLU A 353 10.39 -6.16 10.91
CA GLU A 353 11.70 -5.62 11.28
C GLU A 353 12.42 -5.02 10.06
N ASP A 354 12.34 -5.66 8.90
CA ASP A 354 12.90 -5.15 7.64
C ASP A 354 12.18 -3.87 7.21
N TYR A 355 10.84 -3.88 7.17
CA TYR A 355 10.02 -2.70 6.89
C TYR A 355 10.30 -1.56 7.89
N PHE A 356 10.38 -1.85 9.20
CA PHE A 356 10.61 -0.86 10.25
C PHE A 356 11.92 -0.10 10.04
N ASN A 357 13.00 -0.83 9.76
CA ASN A 357 14.32 -0.24 9.55
C ASN A 357 14.33 0.70 8.33
N VAL A 358 13.73 0.29 7.23
CA VAL A 358 13.62 1.10 6.03
C VAL A 358 12.72 2.32 6.28
N ARG A 359 11.57 2.16 6.97
CA ARG A 359 10.70 3.29 7.30
C ARG A 359 11.44 4.33 8.15
N MET A 360 12.22 3.93 9.15
CA MET A 360 13.03 4.83 9.96
C MET A 360 14.07 5.59 9.12
N GLU A 361 14.69 4.93 8.13
CA GLU A 361 15.60 5.58 7.19
C GLU A 361 14.88 6.66 6.37
N TYR A 362 13.70 6.33 5.82
CA TYR A 362 12.93 7.29 5.01
C TYR A 362 12.35 8.45 5.83
N LEU A 363 12.05 8.25 7.10
CA LEU A 363 11.67 9.35 8.00
C LEU A 363 12.85 10.29 8.26
N ARG A 364 14.09 9.80 8.38
CA ARG A 364 15.29 10.67 8.42
C ARG A 364 15.43 11.49 7.14
N LYS A 365 15.35 10.84 5.98
CA LYS A 365 15.37 11.51 4.67
C LYS A 365 14.27 12.57 4.56
N ARG A 366 13.04 12.29 5.06
CA ARG A 366 11.94 13.27 5.12
C ARG A 366 12.34 14.50 5.95
N ILE A 367 12.90 14.29 7.15
CA ILE A 367 13.34 15.38 8.02
C ILE A 367 14.41 16.22 7.33
N ASP A 368 15.40 15.59 6.69
CA ASP A 368 16.47 16.28 5.99
C ASP A 368 15.94 17.11 4.81
N SER A 369 15.15 16.51 3.95
CA SER A 369 14.58 17.18 2.76
C SER A 369 13.61 18.30 3.13
N GLU A 370 12.80 18.13 4.17
CA GLU A 370 11.85 19.13 4.63
C GLU A 370 12.57 20.29 5.35
N THR A 371 13.62 19.98 6.13
CA THR A 371 14.50 21.00 6.73
C THR A 371 15.20 21.84 5.65
N GLU A 372 15.69 21.19 4.58
CA GLU A 372 16.28 21.91 3.46
C GLU A 372 15.25 22.80 2.75
N ARG A 373 14.04 22.28 2.49
CA ARG A 373 12.94 23.05 1.89
C ARG A 373 12.58 24.26 2.71
N LEU A 374 12.37 24.09 4.03
CA LEU A 374 12.05 25.18 4.95
C LEU A 374 13.20 26.18 5.04
N SER A 375 14.45 25.73 5.07
CA SER A 375 15.64 26.61 5.08
C SER A 375 15.71 27.48 3.84
N LYS A 376 15.46 26.92 2.65
CA LYS A 376 15.37 27.68 1.39
C LYS A 376 14.22 28.68 1.42
N GLU A 377 13.05 28.31 1.94
CA GLU A 377 11.90 29.20 2.07
C GLU A 377 12.20 30.37 3.01
N VAL A 378 12.81 30.12 4.16
CA VAL A 378 13.27 31.15 5.11
C VAL A 378 14.27 32.11 4.44
N SER A 379 15.26 31.58 3.70
CA SER A 379 16.23 32.41 2.98
C SER A 379 15.57 33.35 2.00
N VAL A 380 14.61 32.86 1.21
CA VAL A 380 13.85 33.68 0.24
C VAL A 380 12.98 34.73 0.92
N LEU A 381 12.36 34.40 2.06
CA LEU A 381 11.57 35.37 2.85
C LEU A 381 12.48 36.43 3.52
N ASP A 382 13.64 36.06 4.03
CA ASP A 382 14.62 36.99 4.57
C ASP A 382 15.09 37.99 3.50
N GLU A 383 15.48 37.51 2.32
CA GLU A 383 15.83 38.39 1.21
C GLU A 383 14.69 39.32 0.81
N THR A 384 13.47 38.82 0.76
CA THR A 384 12.28 39.62 0.46
C THR A 384 12.07 40.72 1.51
N TYR A 385 12.14 40.39 2.80
CA TYR A 385 12.04 41.36 3.89
C TYR A 385 13.16 42.40 3.84
N ARG A 386 14.41 41.97 3.69
CA ARG A 386 15.60 42.87 3.61
C ARG A 386 15.47 43.81 2.43
N PHE A 387 14.99 43.33 1.28
CA PHE A 387 14.79 44.15 0.07
C PHE A 387 13.71 45.21 0.31
N ILE A 388 12.48 44.78 0.71
CA ILE A 388 11.37 45.73 0.95
C ILE A 388 11.76 46.76 2.03
N SER A 389 12.30 46.31 3.17
CA SER A 389 12.76 47.20 4.26
C SER A 389 13.86 48.12 3.81
N GLY A 390 14.81 47.68 2.97
CA GLY A 390 15.88 48.45 2.40
C GLY A 390 15.37 49.55 1.46
N VAL A 391 14.39 49.27 0.64
CA VAL A 391 13.73 50.26 -0.26
C VAL A 391 12.94 51.28 0.56
N VAL A 392 12.13 50.85 1.51
CA VAL A 392 11.30 51.69 2.36
C VAL A 392 12.17 52.65 3.22
N LYS A 393 13.29 52.16 3.73
CA LYS A 393 14.25 52.96 4.50
C LYS A 393 15.19 53.79 3.63
N GLY A 394 15.11 53.71 2.30
CA GLY A 394 15.96 54.44 1.34
C GLY A 394 17.40 53.91 1.25
N ALA A 395 17.71 52.77 1.86
CA ALA A 395 19.01 52.10 1.77
C ALA A 395 19.25 51.39 0.43
N ILE A 396 18.16 51.04 -0.29
CA ILE A 396 18.16 50.53 -1.65
C ILE A 396 17.35 51.49 -2.52
N LYS A 397 18.06 52.22 -3.41
CA LYS A 397 17.40 53.15 -4.35
C LYS A 397 17.09 52.42 -5.64
N VAL A 398 15.82 52.15 -5.89
CA VAL A 398 15.33 51.48 -7.13
C VAL A 398 14.99 52.46 -8.24
N SER A 399 14.80 53.77 -7.91
CA SER A 399 14.49 54.79 -8.90
C SER A 399 15.75 55.23 -9.68
N LYS A 400 15.61 55.48 -10.99
CA LYS A 400 16.64 55.92 -11.91
C LYS A 400 17.73 54.91 -12.23
N LEU A 401 17.57 53.64 -11.85
CA LEU A 401 18.43 52.51 -12.27
C LEU A 401 17.81 51.77 -13.42
N ASN A 402 18.61 51.36 -14.41
CA ASN A 402 18.18 50.35 -15.36
C ASN A 402 18.19 48.96 -14.69
N ARG A 403 17.58 47.96 -15.36
CA ARG A 403 17.43 46.61 -14.78
C ARG A 403 18.79 45.98 -14.43
N LYS A 404 19.79 46.10 -15.31
CA LYS A 404 21.14 45.52 -15.08
C LYS A 404 21.86 46.16 -13.87
N ASP A 405 21.77 47.48 -13.75
CA ASP A 405 22.38 48.18 -12.60
C ASP A 405 21.74 47.81 -11.30
N LEU A 406 20.39 47.61 -11.30
CA LEU A 406 19.66 47.15 -10.12
C LEU A 406 20.04 45.73 -9.75
N GLU A 407 20.13 44.82 -10.72
CA GLU A 407 20.59 43.44 -10.52
C GLU A 407 22.00 43.40 -9.93
N SER A 408 22.95 44.12 -10.51
CA SER A 408 24.32 44.23 -9.98
C SER A 408 24.40 44.84 -8.58
N LEU A 409 23.55 45.83 -8.28
CA LEU A 409 23.45 46.41 -6.92
C LEU A 409 22.95 45.38 -5.92
N LEU A 410 21.94 44.60 -6.29
CA LEU A 410 21.38 43.54 -5.43
C LEU A 410 22.40 42.42 -5.18
N GLU A 411 23.10 41.98 -6.23
CA GLU A 411 24.18 41.01 -6.12
C GLU A 411 25.26 41.48 -5.15
N SER A 412 25.69 42.75 -5.29
CA SER A 412 26.71 43.37 -4.40
C SER A 412 26.28 43.43 -2.94
N LYS A 413 24.96 43.41 -2.67
CA LYS A 413 24.38 43.40 -1.33
C LYS A 413 24.06 41.99 -0.82
N GLY A 414 24.46 40.94 -1.58
CA GLY A 414 24.29 39.54 -1.19
C GLY A 414 22.86 39.01 -1.33
N PHE A 415 22.09 39.53 -2.28
CA PHE A 415 20.80 38.96 -2.68
C PHE A 415 21.01 37.89 -3.77
N THR A 416 20.30 36.79 -3.67
CA THR A 416 20.38 35.66 -4.63
C THR A 416 19.09 35.49 -5.44
N ALA A 417 17.93 35.83 -4.88
CA ALA A 417 16.62 35.70 -5.50
C ALA A 417 16.24 36.93 -6.36
N ILE A 418 17.18 37.46 -7.16
CA ILE A 418 17.09 38.77 -7.82
C ILE A 418 15.89 38.89 -8.74
N ASP A 419 15.62 37.92 -9.60
CA ASP A 419 14.46 37.95 -10.52
C ASP A 419 13.13 38.06 -9.76
N ARG A 420 13.01 37.39 -8.64
CA ARG A 420 11.83 37.49 -7.78
C ARG A 420 11.70 38.87 -7.13
N LEU A 421 12.79 39.42 -6.64
CA LEU A 421 12.79 40.72 -5.98
C LEU A 421 12.49 41.85 -6.96
N THR A 422 13.06 41.82 -8.16
CA THR A 422 12.85 42.82 -9.19
C THR A 422 11.47 42.73 -9.86
N SER A 423 10.77 41.59 -9.72
CA SER A 423 9.39 41.41 -10.20
C SER A 423 8.33 41.84 -9.20
N LEU A 424 8.70 42.29 -7.98
CA LEU A 424 7.72 42.73 -6.99
C LEU A 424 6.99 43.98 -7.45
N PRO A 425 5.65 44.02 -7.32
CA PRO A 425 4.86 45.21 -7.66
C PRO A 425 5.22 46.40 -6.75
N ILE A 426 5.15 47.62 -7.29
CA ILE A 426 5.51 48.87 -6.53
C ILE A 426 4.71 48.97 -5.23
N TYR A 427 3.42 48.59 -5.21
CA TYR A 427 2.60 48.63 -4.00
C TYR A 427 3.07 47.67 -2.90
N SER A 428 3.95 46.72 -3.22
CA SER A 428 4.58 45.82 -2.24
C SER A 428 5.76 46.50 -1.48
N LEU A 429 6.19 47.68 -1.91
CA LEU A 429 7.33 48.43 -1.34
C LEU A 429 6.82 49.50 -0.34
N THR A 430 5.99 49.07 0.60
CA THR A 430 5.39 49.93 1.65
C THR A 430 5.77 49.46 3.06
N LEU A 431 5.62 50.30 4.07
CA LEU A 431 5.89 49.95 5.46
C LEU A 431 5.05 48.79 5.95
N ASP A 432 3.75 48.78 5.57
CA ASP A 432 2.83 47.70 5.95
C ASP A 432 3.28 46.35 5.35
N LYS A 433 3.71 46.38 4.09
CA LYS A 433 4.21 45.17 3.40
C LYS A 433 5.58 44.71 3.94
N ALA A 434 6.41 45.64 4.41
CA ALA A 434 7.65 45.29 5.11
C ALA A 434 7.34 44.56 6.43
N GLN A 435 6.32 45.02 7.19
CA GLN A 435 5.90 44.37 8.43
C GLN A 435 5.28 42.99 8.14
N GLU A 436 4.38 42.87 7.16
CA GLU A 436 3.83 41.57 6.75
C GLU A 436 4.92 40.57 6.33
N ALA A 437 5.95 41.02 5.60
CA ALA A 437 7.06 40.17 5.19
C ALA A 437 7.89 39.72 6.41
N LYS A 438 8.06 40.59 7.40
CA LYS A 438 8.75 40.27 8.66
C LYS A 438 7.96 39.20 9.43
N ASP A 439 6.66 39.41 9.61
CA ASP A 439 5.82 38.48 10.37
C ASP A 439 5.80 37.10 9.73
N ARG A 440 5.77 37.02 8.39
CA ARG A 440 5.89 35.73 7.65
C ARG A 440 7.26 35.09 7.85
N LEU A 441 8.34 35.88 7.81
CA LEU A 441 9.69 35.39 8.06
C LEU A 441 9.79 34.81 9.47
N ASP A 442 9.35 35.56 10.49
CA ASP A 442 9.42 35.15 11.88
C ASP A 442 8.63 33.87 12.15
N MET A 443 7.42 33.73 11.53
CA MET A 443 6.65 32.50 11.59
C MET A 443 7.40 31.32 10.96
N LYS A 444 8.00 31.51 9.77
CA LYS A 444 8.73 30.43 9.09
C LYS A 444 10.04 30.07 9.77
N MET A 445 10.72 31.01 10.36
CA MET A 445 11.91 30.73 11.18
C MET A 445 11.55 29.88 12.41
N LYS A 446 10.44 30.21 13.08
CA LYS A 446 9.94 29.40 14.19
C LYS A 446 9.56 27.98 13.75
N GLU A 447 8.85 27.84 12.64
CA GLU A 447 8.50 26.53 12.06
C GLU A 447 9.76 25.70 11.77
N LEU A 448 10.79 26.30 11.16
CA LEU A 448 12.07 25.65 10.89
C LEU A 448 12.78 25.21 12.18
N GLU A 449 12.81 26.07 13.21
CA GLU A 449 13.43 25.75 14.50
C GLU A 449 12.69 24.61 15.22
N GLU A 450 11.36 24.60 15.16
CA GLU A 450 10.54 23.52 15.72
C GLU A 450 10.76 22.23 14.93
N PHE A 451 10.79 22.30 13.60
CA PHE A 451 10.97 21.14 12.74
C PHE A 451 12.36 20.50 12.90
N ARG A 452 13.41 21.28 13.11
CA ARG A 452 14.78 20.80 13.39
C ARG A 452 14.90 19.95 14.67
N LYS A 453 13.92 20.03 15.56
CA LYS A 453 13.87 19.21 16.79
C LYS A 453 13.15 17.88 16.57
N GLU A 454 12.51 17.71 15.41
CA GLU A 454 11.80 16.47 15.09
C GLU A 454 12.78 15.30 14.95
N THR A 455 12.31 14.14 15.39
CA THR A 455 12.99 12.86 15.23
C THR A 455 12.15 11.92 14.36
N PRO A 456 12.74 10.89 13.75
CA PRO A 456 11.99 9.90 13.02
C PRO A 456 10.85 9.29 13.85
N GLU A 457 11.10 9.05 15.15
CA GLU A 457 10.12 8.50 16.09
C GLU A 457 8.94 9.46 16.32
N SER A 458 9.23 10.77 16.48
CA SER A 458 8.19 11.79 16.66
C SER A 458 7.35 11.96 15.39
N GLN A 459 7.98 11.97 14.21
CA GLN A 459 7.30 12.07 12.93
C GLN A 459 6.40 10.84 12.69
N TRP A 460 6.92 9.64 12.95
CA TRP A 460 6.11 8.44 12.81
C TRP A 460 4.93 8.41 13.79
N THR A 461 5.14 8.84 15.03
CA THR A 461 4.06 8.94 16.02
C THR A 461 2.94 9.87 15.53
N LYS A 462 3.29 11.04 14.96
CA LYS A 462 2.31 11.96 14.36
C LYS A 462 1.57 11.34 13.17
N ASP A 463 2.27 10.63 12.26
CA ASP A 463 1.65 9.89 11.17
C ASP A 463 0.62 8.86 11.70
N LEU A 464 0.97 8.11 12.75
CA LEU A 464 0.10 7.11 13.37
C LEU A 464 -1.13 7.75 14.03
N ASP A 465 -0.95 8.86 14.77
CA ASP A 465 -2.06 9.57 15.44
C ASP A 465 -3.08 10.09 14.42
N ALA A 466 -2.58 10.62 13.30
CA ALA A 466 -3.42 11.10 12.21
C ALA A 466 -4.22 9.95 11.55
N ILE A 467 -3.56 8.80 11.32
CA ILE A 467 -4.21 7.61 10.74
C ILE A 467 -5.27 7.06 11.70
N GLU A 468 -4.94 6.88 12.99
CA GLU A 468 -5.91 6.41 13.98
C GLU A 468 -7.14 7.32 14.08
N SER A 469 -6.93 8.64 14.03
CA SER A 469 -8.02 9.62 14.03
C SER A 469 -8.91 9.49 12.80
N ALA A 470 -8.31 9.32 11.62
CA ALA A 470 -9.04 9.15 10.37
C ALA A 470 -9.81 7.81 10.30
N LEU A 471 -9.31 6.75 10.95
CA LEU A 471 -9.97 5.45 11.01
C LEU A 471 -11.14 5.43 12.02
N LYS A 472 -11.07 6.19 13.11
CA LYS A 472 -12.15 6.29 14.11
C LYS A 472 -13.35 7.12 13.65
N GLY A 473 -13.16 8.00 12.68
CA GLY A 473 -14.22 8.83 12.10
C GLY A 473 -15.11 8.12 11.07
N ARG A 474 -15.01 6.78 10.98
CA ARG A 474 -15.78 5.94 10.03
C ARG A 474 -16.92 5.16 10.69
#